data_dc1f69a05bae63c63a265d333a5804dc
#
_entry.id   dc1f69a05bae63c63a265d333a5804dc
#
_cell.length_a   1.000
_cell.length_b   1.000
_cell.length_c   1.000
_cell.angle_alpha   90.00
_cell.angle_beta   90.00
_cell.angle_gamma   90.00
#
_symmetry.space_group_name_H-M   'P 1'
#
loop_
_entity.id
_entity.type
_entity.pdbx_description
1 polymer ?
#
loop_
_entity_poly.entity_id
_entity_poly.type
_entity_poly.pdbx_seq_one_letter_code
_entity_poly.pdbx_strand_id
1 'polypeptide(L)'
;MPGSVIRNLDTTPGSPYHRGEKVVALTFDDGPSPVYTPRILRILVAAKAPASFEIVGLHGAAYPGILRAQNAAGMALVNHTWTHADLALLPALGWPAEVDRTSRLLRGVTGHPVRCLRLPYGLGDRAVNAQLRARSLAELGWDVDPSDYQRPGARVIARRVLAALHPGAIVIMHDGGGNRAQTVAALPAIIRGIRAAGYQIVPVCAG
;
A
#
# COMPACT_ATOMS: atom_id res chain seq x y z
N MET A 1 -0.45 4.92 -15.17
CA MET A 1 0.07 4.56 -16.51
C MET A 1 0.78 3.21 -16.43
N PRO A 2 0.54 2.26 -17.31
CA PRO A 2 1.17 0.93 -17.23
C PRO A 2 2.70 1.01 -17.29
N GLY A 3 3.37 0.35 -16.34
CA GLY A 3 4.83 0.29 -16.23
C GLY A 3 5.51 1.58 -15.76
N SER A 4 4.73 2.59 -15.30
CA SER A 4 5.32 3.72 -14.57
C SER A 4 5.57 3.34 -13.12
N VAL A 5 6.54 4.02 -12.50
CA VAL A 5 6.82 3.90 -11.06
C VAL A 5 6.22 5.11 -10.36
N ILE A 6 5.32 4.85 -9.41
CA ILE A 6 4.67 5.87 -8.59
C ILE A 6 5.39 5.89 -7.24
N ARG A 7 6.33 6.81 -7.04
CA ARG A 7 7.07 6.96 -5.78
C ARG A 7 6.64 8.17 -4.98
N ASN A 8 5.99 9.11 -5.65
CA ASN A 8 5.49 10.34 -5.05
C ASN A 8 4.30 10.83 -5.88
N LEU A 9 3.22 11.28 -5.23
CA LEU A 9 1.99 11.72 -5.91
C LEU A 9 2.16 13.05 -6.64
N ASP A 10 3.05 13.93 -6.14
CA ASP A 10 3.30 15.25 -6.68
C ASP A 10 4.06 15.22 -8.02
N THR A 11 4.96 14.25 -8.18
CA THR A 11 5.84 14.14 -9.35
C THR A 11 5.42 13.06 -10.36
N THR A 12 4.41 12.25 -10.03
CA THR A 12 3.96 11.15 -10.89
C THR A 12 3.17 11.69 -12.09
N PRO A 13 3.59 11.39 -13.34
CA PRO A 13 2.84 11.78 -14.52
C PRO A 13 1.43 11.20 -14.51
N GLY A 14 0.42 12.06 -14.75
CA GLY A 14 -1.00 11.67 -14.73
C GLY A 14 -1.57 11.44 -13.32
N SER A 15 -0.87 11.89 -12.27
CA SER A 15 -1.44 12.00 -10.93
C SER A 15 -2.69 12.91 -10.96
N PRO A 16 -3.75 12.58 -10.23
CA PRO A 16 -4.90 13.47 -10.08
C PRO A 16 -4.60 14.68 -9.18
N TYR A 17 -3.43 14.71 -8.53
CA TYR A 17 -3.02 15.76 -7.61
C TYR A 17 -2.09 16.76 -8.29
N HIS A 18 -2.20 18.04 -7.93
CA HIS A 18 -1.38 19.11 -8.49
C HIS A 18 -0.03 19.19 -7.77
N ARG A 19 0.99 19.64 -8.52
CA ARG A 19 2.33 19.83 -7.96
C ARG A 19 2.29 20.81 -6.79
N GLY A 20 2.89 20.41 -5.65
CA GLY A 20 2.88 21.19 -4.40
C GLY A 20 1.60 21.05 -3.56
N GLU A 21 0.60 20.28 -4.02
CA GLU A 21 -0.60 20.00 -3.24
C GLU A 21 -0.24 19.20 -1.97
N LYS A 22 -0.71 19.68 -0.82
CA LYS A 22 -0.43 19.03 0.47
C LYS A 22 -1.26 17.76 0.65
N VAL A 23 -0.95 16.74 -0.13
CA VAL A 23 -1.52 15.39 -0.03
C VAL A 23 -0.48 14.38 0.45
N VAL A 24 -0.93 13.35 1.17
CA VAL A 24 -0.11 12.23 1.67
C VAL A 24 -0.91 10.94 1.53
N ALA A 25 -0.28 9.88 1.02
CA ALA A 25 -0.85 8.54 1.01
C ALA A 25 -0.29 7.71 2.17
N LEU A 26 -1.17 7.04 2.91
CA LEU A 26 -0.81 6.02 3.88
C LEU A 26 -1.02 4.65 3.24
N THR A 27 0.01 3.81 3.24
CA THR A 27 -0.01 2.50 2.62
C THR A 27 0.44 1.41 3.61
N PHE A 28 -0.14 0.20 3.50
CA PHE A 28 0.08 -0.89 4.46
C PHE A 28 0.31 -2.22 3.72
N ASP A 29 1.53 -2.75 3.83
CA ASP A 29 1.99 -3.95 3.15
C ASP A 29 1.77 -5.25 3.95
N ASP A 30 1.86 -6.38 3.25
CA ASP A 30 1.88 -7.77 3.76
C ASP A 30 0.54 -8.31 4.28
N GLY A 31 -0.50 -7.51 4.30
CA GLY A 31 -1.82 -7.92 4.79
C GLY A 31 -2.60 -8.83 3.81
N PRO A 32 -3.82 -9.20 4.25
CA PRO A 32 -4.40 -8.92 5.55
C PRO A 32 -3.91 -9.83 6.68
N SER A 33 -3.68 -9.25 7.86
CA SER A 33 -3.51 -9.99 9.12
C SER A 33 -4.83 -10.07 9.87
N PRO A 34 -5.23 -11.24 10.40
CA PRO A 34 -6.47 -11.34 11.20
C PRO A 34 -6.39 -10.55 12.51
N VAL A 35 -5.20 -10.20 12.96
CA VAL A 35 -4.97 -9.47 14.22
C VAL A 35 -4.83 -7.97 14.01
N TYR A 36 -4.01 -7.54 13.02
CA TYR A 36 -3.62 -6.14 12.92
C TYR A 36 -4.44 -5.36 11.90
N THR A 37 -4.76 -5.95 10.74
CA THR A 37 -5.56 -5.29 9.69
C THR A 37 -6.90 -4.75 10.21
N PRO A 38 -7.71 -5.52 10.99
CA PRO A 38 -8.97 -4.98 11.52
C PRO A 38 -8.79 -3.82 12.51
N ARG A 39 -7.66 -3.79 13.23
CA ARG A 39 -7.35 -2.70 14.19
C ARG A 39 -6.95 -1.44 13.44
N ILE A 40 -6.10 -1.54 12.43
CA ILE A 40 -5.70 -0.43 11.53
C ILE A 40 -6.93 0.11 10.82
N LEU A 41 -7.74 -0.76 10.21
CA LEU A 41 -8.95 -0.37 9.50
C LEU A 41 -9.92 0.41 10.41
N ARG A 42 -10.13 -0.05 11.65
CA ARG A 42 -10.99 0.65 12.63
C ARG A 42 -10.49 2.07 12.92
N ILE A 43 -9.18 2.25 13.07
CA ILE A 43 -8.57 3.57 13.32
C ILE A 43 -8.77 4.48 12.10
N LEU A 44 -8.51 3.96 10.89
CA LEU A 44 -8.67 4.72 9.64
C LEU A 44 -10.13 5.16 9.43
N VAL A 45 -11.09 4.24 9.62
CA VAL A 45 -12.52 4.53 9.50
C VAL A 45 -12.96 5.57 10.52
N ALA A 46 -12.62 5.39 11.80
CA ALA A 46 -12.96 6.35 12.85
C ALA A 46 -12.36 7.75 12.58
N ALA A 47 -11.19 7.79 11.98
CA ALA A 47 -10.53 9.04 11.59
C ALA A 47 -10.99 9.56 10.21
N LYS A 48 -11.83 8.87 9.47
CA LYS A 48 -12.16 9.19 8.06
C LYS A 48 -10.90 9.44 7.23
N ALA A 49 -9.91 8.57 7.39
CA ALA A 49 -8.63 8.62 6.69
C ALA A 49 -8.60 7.49 5.65
N PRO A 50 -8.69 7.78 4.35
CA PRO A 50 -8.52 6.77 3.33
C PRO A 50 -7.07 6.25 3.34
N ALA A 51 -6.88 5.01 2.88
CA ALA A 51 -5.57 4.39 2.79
C ALA A 51 -5.55 3.35 1.67
N SER A 52 -4.35 2.85 1.36
CA SER A 52 -4.13 1.73 0.45
C SER A 52 -3.55 0.55 1.20
N PHE A 53 -3.97 -0.66 0.82
CA PHE A 53 -3.48 -1.91 1.39
C PHE A 53 -2.90 -2.77 0.28
N GLU A 54 -1.65 -3.12 0.43
CA GLU A 54 -0.89 -3.93 -0.50
C GLU A 54 -1.02 -5.41 -0.08
N ILE A 55 -1.91 -6.09 -0.79
CA ILE A 55 -2.45 -7.40 -0.39
C ILE A 55 -1.57 -8.53 -0.89
N VAL A 56 -1.06 -9.35 0.02
CA VAL A 56 -0.51 -10.67 -0.28
C VAL A 56 -1.68 -11.63 -0.57
N GLY A 57 -1.76 -12.15 -1.79
CA GLY A 57 -2.92 -12.91 -2.27
C GLY A 57 -3.25 -14.12 -1.40
N LEU A 58 -2.23 -14.83 -0.90
CA LEU A 58 -2.40 -15.97 0.01
C LEU A 58 -3.15 -15.56 1.29
N HIS A 59 -2.78 -14.43 1.88
CA HIS A 59 -3.43 -13.89 3.07
C HIS A 59 -4.85 -13.40 2.75
N GLY A 60 -5.01 -12.76 1.58
CA GLY A 60 -6.33 -12.32 1.11
C GLY A 60 -7.30 -13.47 0.92
N ALA A 61 -6.84 -14.58 0.35
CA ALA A 61 -7.63 -15.80 0.18
C ALA A 61 -7.97 -16.48 1.52
N ALA A 62 -7.05 -16.41 2.49
CA ALA A 62 -7.28 -16.97 3.84
C ALA A 62 -8.30 -16.13 4.65
N TYR A 63 -8.34 -14.81 4.42
CA TYR A 63 -9.18 -13.87 5.20
C TYR A 63 -10.07 -12.99 4.30
N PRO A 64 -10.95 -13.59 3.45
CA PRO A 64 -11.74 -12.83 2.49
C PRO A 64 -12.73 -11.85 3.14
N GLY A 65 -13.13 -12.11 4.38
CA GLY A 65 -13.97 -11.19 5.16
C GLY A 65 -13.27 -9.86 5.45
N ILE A 66 -11.96 -9.88 5.67
CA ILE A 66 -11.18 -8.67 5.92
C ILE A 66 -11.05 -7.86 4.61
N LEU A 67 -10.77 -8.51 3.48
CA LEU A 67 -10.73 -7.82 2.18
C LEU A 67 -12.06 -7.11 1.87
N ARG A 68 -13.18 -7.79 2.10
CA ARG A 68 -14.51 -7.19 1.92
C ARG A 68 -14.74 -6.00 2.84
N ALA A 69 -14.28 -6.08 4.10
CA ALA A 69 -14.39 -4.97 5.05
C ALA A 69 -13.53 -3.77 4.64
N GLN A 70 -12.29 -4.00 4.16
CA GLN A 70 -11.44 -2.94 3.61
C GLN A 70 -12.09 -2.27 2.40
N ASN A 71 -12.59 -3.05 1.45
CA ASN A 71 -13.29 -2.53 0.26
C ASN A 71 -14.56 -1.75 0.64
N ALA A 72 -15.40 -2.29 1.51
CA ALA A 72 -16.62 -1.62 1.98
C ALA A 72 -16.35 -0.31 2.73
N ALA A 73 -15.16 -0.18 3.34
CA ALA A 73 -14.70 1.04 3.99
C ALA A 73 -14.04 2.03 3.00
N GLY A 74 -14.05 1.75 1.69
CA GLY A 74 -13.47 2.64 0.66
C GLY A 74 -11.94 2.66 0.63
N MET A 75 -11.28 1.64 1.19
CA MET A 75 -9.83 1.51 1.10
C MET A 75 -9.42 0.98 -0.27
N ALA A 76 -8.30 1.47 -0.82
CA ALA A 76 -7.73 0.92 -2.03
C ALA A 76 -7.05 -0.43 -1.75
N LEU A 77 -7.27 -1.43 -2.61
CA LEU A 77 -6.61 -2.73 -2.54
C LEU A 77 -5.64 -2.87 -3.70
N VAL A 78 -4.36 -3.04 -3.39
CA VAL A 78 -3.24 -3.08 -4.33
C VAL A 78 -2.63 -4.49 -4.32
N ASN A 79 -2.13 -4.92 -5.46
CA ASN A 79 -1.47 -6.22 -5.59
C ASN A 79 -0.08 -6.21 -4.94
N HIS A 80 0.20 -7.22 -4.10
CA HIS A 80 1.50 -7.43 -3.48
C HIS A 80 2.01 -8.86 -3.68
N THR A 81 1.73 -9.42 -4.86
CA THR A 81 1.99 -10.81 -5.27
C THR A 81 1.16 -11.84 -4.48
N TRP A 82 1.27 -13.13 -4.85
CA TRP A 82 0.50 -14.17 -4.16
C TRP A 82 1.18 -14.65 -2.87
N THR A 83 2.50 -14.88 -2.91
CA THR A 83 3.29 -15.41 -1.79
C THR A 83 4.31 -14.42 -1.22
N HIS A 84 4.25 -13.15 -1.64
CA HIS A 84 5.30 -12.15 -1.36
C HIS A 84 6.64 -12.50 -2.03
N ALA A 85 6.58 -13.09 -3.23
CA ALA A 85 7.76 -13.51 -3.97
C ALA A 85 8.55 -12.31 -4.54
N ASP A 86 9.87 -12.39 -4.52
CA ASP A 86 10.74 -11.47 -5.25
C ASP A 86 10.57 -11.71 -6.75
N LEU A 87 9.92 -10.77 -7.44
CA LEU A 87 9.60 -10.89 -8.86
C LEU A 87 10.83 -10.74 -9.76
N ALA A 88 11.92 -10.14 -9.28
CA ALA A 88 13.17 -10.04 -10.05
C ALA A 88 13.88 -11.40 -10.18
N LEU A 89 13.65 -12.29 -9.22
CA LEU A 89 14.19 -13.67 -9.25
C LEU A 89 13.25 -14.69 -9.91
N LEU A 90 12.01 -14.26 -10.24
CA LEU A 90 10.99 -15.18 -10.74
C LEU A 90 11.04 -15.27 -12.26
N PRO A 91 11.11 -16.50 -12.85
CA PRO A 91 10.98 -16.66 -14.28
C PRO A 91 9.59 -16.20 -14.76
N ALA A 92 9.52 -15.74 -16.02
CA ALA A 92 8.28 -15.17 -16.58
C ALA A 92 7.06 -16.10 -16.45
N LEU A 93 7.25 -17.41 -16.50
CA LEU A 93 6.20 -18.42 -16.31
C LEU A 93 5.60 -18.42 -14.89
N GLY A 94 6.29 -17.90 -13.90
CA GLY A 94 5.79 -17.79 -12.51
C GLY A 94 4.85 -16.59 -12.27
N TRP A 95 4.90 -15.59 -13.14
CA TRP A 95 4.12 -14.36 -12.97
C TRP A 95 2.60 -14.56 -12.90
N PRO A 96 1.97 -15.46 -13.72
CA PRO A 96 0.54 -15.72 -13.59
C PRO A 96 0.12 -16.23 -12.21
N ALA A 97 0.95 -17.04 -11.56
CA ALA A 97 0.68 -17.59 -10.23
C ALA A 97 0.80 -16.51 -9.14
N GLU A 98 1.75 -15.60 -9.27
CA GLU A 98 2.02 -14.55 -8.28
C GLU A 98 1.18 -13.30 -8.53
N VAL A 99 1.17 -12.77 -9.72
CA VAL A 99 0.59 -11.47 -10.03
C VAL A 99 -0.86 -11.60 -10.53
N ASP A 100 -1.10 -12.43 -11.54
CA ASP A 100 -2.43 -12.48 -12.16
C ASP A 100 -3.45 -13.14 -11.23
N ARG A 101 -3.02 -14.12 -10.43
CA ARG A 101 -3.86 -14.77 -9.42
C ARG A 101 -4.32 -13.78 -8.35
N THR A 102 -3.41 -12.95 -7.83
CA THR A 102 -3.73 -11.91 -6.85
C THR A 102 -4.64 -10.84 -7.46
N SER A 103 -4.35 -10.40 -8.69
CA SER A 103 -5.20 -9.43 -9.39
C SER A 103 -6.64 -9.96 -9.60
N ARG A 104 -6.80 -11.26 -9.93
CA ARG A 104 -8.14 -11.88 -10.04
C ARG A 104 -8.88 -11.91 -8.70
N LEU A 105 -8.17 -12.25 -7.61
CA LEU A 105 -8.74 -12.23 -6.26
C LEU A 105 -9.27 -10.84 -5.91
N LEU A 106 -8.44 -9.80 -6.07
CA LEU A 106 -8.80 -8.43 -5.74
C LEU A 106 -9.92 -7.90 -6.62
N ARG A 107 -9.90 -8.18 -7.92
CA ARG A 107 -10.99 -7.83 -8.84
C ARG A 107 -12.32 -8.48 -8.40
N GLY A 108 -12.29 -9.71 -7.92
CA GLY A 108 -13.48 -10.39 -7.39
C GLY A 108 -14.08 -9.72 -6.15
N VAL A 109 -13.25 -9.01 -5.38
CA VAL A 109 -13.69 -8.27 -4.18
C VAL A 109 -14.15 -6.85 -4.52
N THR A 110 -13.39 -6.14 -5.36
CA THR A 110 -13.60 -4.71 -5.65
C THR A 110 -14.57 -4.47 -6.80
N GLY A 111 -14.74 -5.45 -7.70
CA GLY A 111 -15.48 -5.26 -8.96
C GLY A 111 -14.68 -4.51 -10.04
N HIS A 112 -13.49 -4.02 -9.75
CA HIS A 112 -12.67 -3.21 -10.64
C HIS A 112 -11.33 -3.87 -10.97
N PRO A 113 -10.72 -3.57 -12.14
CA PRO A 113 -9.37 -4.01 -12.47
C PRO A 113 -8.35 -3.43 -11.49
N VAL A 114 -7.41 -4.26 -11.03
CA VAL A 114 -6.24 -3.80 -10.30
C VAL A 114 -5.34 -3.00 -11.24
N ARG A 115 -4.91 -1.83 -10.82
CA ARG A 115 -4.09 -0.91 -11.64
C ARG A 115 -2.65 -0.80 -11.18
N CYS A 116 -2.36 -1.20 -9.93
CA CYS A 116 -1.05 -1.07 -9.33
C CYS A 116 -0.60 -2.37 -8.67
N LEU A 117 0.71 -2.54 -8.64
CA LEU A 117 1.40 -3.57 -7.87
C LEU A 117 2.54 -2.92 -7.11
N ARG A 118 2.66 -3.23 -5.81
CA ARG A 118 3.88 -2.95 -5.07
C ARG A 118 4.77 -4.18 -5.11
N LEU A 119 6.04 -3.97 -5.50
CA LEU A 119 7.02 -5.05 -5.53
C LEU A 119 7.42 -5.44 -4.12
N PRO A 120 7.38 -6.73 -3.76
CA PRO A 120 8.02 -7.20 -2.54
C PRO A 120 9.48 -6.72 -2.44
N TYR A 121 9.87 -6.26 -1.26
CA TYR A 121 11.20 -5.71 -0.98
C TYR A 121 11.57 -4.44 -1.78
N GLY A 122 10.68 -3.92 -2.63
CA GLY A 122 10.96 -2.82 -3.55
C GLY A 122 11.94 -3.18 -4.67
N LEU A 123 12.17 -4.46 -4.92
CA LEU A 123 13.12 -4.95 -5.90
C LEU A 123 12.47 -5.10 -7.28
N GLY A 124 12.97 -4.34 -8.24
CA GLY A 124 12.53 -4.42 -9.63
C GLY A 124 13.64 -4.07 -10.60
N ASP A 125 13.53 -4.61 -11.80
CA ASP A 125 14.44 -4.38 -12.90
C ASP A 125 13.69 -4.08 -14.20
N ARG A 126 14.42 -4.02 -15.32
CA ARG A 126 13.82 -3.77 -16.64
C ARG A 126 12.86 -4.88 -17.07
N ALA A 127 13.15 -6.14 -16.71
CA ALA A 127 12.30 -7.29 -17.05
C ALA A 127 11.00 -7.24 -16.24
N VAL A 128 11.08 -6.96 -14.93
CA VAL A 128 9.92 -6.72 -14.06
C VAL A 128 9.03 -5.62 -14.64
N ASN A 129 9.62 -4.48 -15.01
CA ASN A 129 8.87 -3.37 -15.59
C ASN A 129 8.19 -3.73 -16.93
N ALA A 130 8.81 -4.57 -17.76
CA ALA A 130 8.18 -5.06 -18.98
C ALA A 130 6.96 -5.95 -18.68
N GLN A 131 7.05 -6.82 -17.67
CA GLN A 131 5.95 -7.66 -17.22
C GLN A 131 4.78 -6.85 -16.62
N LEU A 132 5.07 -5.78 -15.86
CA LEU A 132 4.05 -4.87 -15.33
C LEU A 132 3.32 -4.15 -16.48
N ARG A 133 4.05 -3.63 -17.47
CA ARG A 133 3.45 -3.00 -18.66
C ARG A 133 2.53 -3.95 -19.41
N ALA A 134 2.96 -5.19 -19.63
CA ALA A 134 2.17 -6.21 -20.33
C ALA A 134 0.84 -6.52 -19.61
N ARG A 135 0.76 -6.26 -18.31
CA ARG A 135 -0.43 -6.45 -17.44
C ARG A 135 -1.20 -5.17 -17.18
N SER A 136 -0.82 -4.06 -17.79
CA SER A 136 -1.39 -2.73 -17.53
C SER A 136 -1.30 -2.31 -16.07
N LEU A 137 -0.26 -2.74 -15.35
CA LEU A 137 0.02 -2.38 -13.98
C LEU A 137 1.08 -1.27 -13.90
N ALA A 138 0.89 -0.33 -12.96
CA ALA A 138 1.92 0.57 -12.51
C ALA A 138 2.63 -0.02 -11.27
N GLU A 139 3.92 0.25 -11.11
CA GLU A 139 4.63 -0.03 -9.87
C GLU A 139 4.28 1.03 -8.83
N LEU A 140 3.80 0.62 -7.66
CA LEU A 140 3.61 1.50 -6.51
C LEU A 140 4.83 1.40 -5.59
N GLY A 141 5.66 2.43 -5.60
CA GLY A 141 6.76 2.60 -4.65
C GLY A 141 6.36 3.43 -3.44
N TRP A 142 7.35 3.98 -2.77
CA TRP A 142 7.23 4.89 -1.63
C TRP A 142 8.42 5.84 -1.59
N ASP A 143 8.33 6.90 -0.80
CA ASP A 143 9.41 7.84 -0.53
C ASP A 143 9.54 8.18 0.96
N VAL A 144 8.62 7.70 1.81
CA VAL A 144 8.72 7.81 3.27
C VAL A 144 8.63 6.43 3.92
N ASP A 145 9.74 5.98 4.53
CA ASP A 145 9.85 4.71 5.26
C ASP A 145 10.19 4.95 6.74
N PRO A 146 9.24 4.77 7.68
CA PRO A 146 9.51 4.85 9.11
C PRO A 146 10.17 3.60 9.68
N SER A 147 10.40 2.57 8.87
CA SER A 147 10.94 1.25 9.26
C SER A 147 10.15 0.60 10.41
N ASP A 148 8.82 0.63 10.30
CA ASP A 148 7.92 0.09 11.32
C ASP A 148 8.06 -1.42 11.52
N TYR A 149 8.47 -2.13 10.45
CA TYR A 149 8.76 -3.57 10.48
C TYR A 149 9.89 -3.94 11.44
N GLN A 150 10.81 -3.01 11.73
CA GLN A 150 11.87 -3.16 12.72
C GLN A 150 11.39 -3.00 14.17
N ARG A 151 10.18 -2.55 14.39
CA ARG A 151 9.56 -2.31 15.71
C ARG A 151 10.36 -1.34 16.59
N PRO A 152 10.69 -0.12 16.10
CA PRO A 152 11.52 0.83 16.84
C PRO A 152 10.78 1.58 17.96
N GLY A 153 9.51 1.26 18.19
CA GLY A 153 8.60 1.93 19.11
C GLY A 153 7.59 2.84 18.40
N ALA A 154 6.34 2.85 18.86
CA ALA A 154 5.25 3.59 18.24
C ALA A 154 5.55 5.11 18.11
N ARG A 155 6.17 5.73 19.11
CA ARG A 155 6.58 7.14 19.08
C ARG A 155 7.66 7.41 18.04
N VAL A 156 8.58 6.47 17.83
CA VAL A 156 9.65 6.58 16.81
C VAL A 156 9.06 6.50 15.42
N ILE A 157 8.15 5.55 15.17
CA ILE A 157 7.43 5.41 13.90
C ILE A 157 6.70 6.71 13.57
N ALA A 158 5.88 7.23 14.49
CA ALA A 158 5.13 8.46 14.28
C ALA A 158 6.07 9.66 14.00
N ARG A 159 7.14 9.82 14.78
CA ARG A 159 8.12 10.89 14.59
C ARG A 159 8.78 10.82 13.21
N ARG A 160 9.20 9.62 12.76
CA ARG A 160 9.85 9.44 11.46
C ARG A 160 8.90 9.82 10.31
N VAL A 161 7.65 9.37 10.35
CA VAL A 161 6.64 9.77 9.36
C VAL A 161 6.47 11.29 9.33
N LEU A 162 6.22 11.91 10.50
CA LEU A 162 5.92 13.34 10.58
C LEU A 162 7.12 14.23 10.21
N ALA A 163 8.35 13.80 10.51
CA ALA A 163 9.56 14.53 10.14
C ALA A 163 9.88 14.46 8.64
N ALA A 164 9.38 13.43 7.94
CA ALA A 164 9.60 13.22 6.51
C ALA A 164 8.42 13.69 5.64
N LEU A 165 7.42 14.40 6.21
CA LEU A 165 6.27 14.87 5.44
C LEU A 165 6.68 15.90 4.39
N HIS A 166 6.19 15.70 3.17
CA HIS A 166 6.28 16.63 2.06
C HIS A 166 5.09 16.43 1.11
N PRO A 167 4.78 17.38 0.22
CA PRO A 167 3.71 17.24 -0.76
C PRO A 167 3.85 15.95 -1.58
N GLY A 168 2.77 15.19 -1.70
CA GLY A 168 2.73 13.97 -2.47
C GLY A 168 3.37 12.73 -1.82
N ALA A 169 3.82 12.80 -0.57
CA ALA A 169 4.49 11.71 0.12
C ALA A 169 3.66 10.42 0.12
N ILE A 170 4.32 9.30 -0.15
CA ILE A 170 3.76 7.95 -0.04
C ILE A 170 4.48 7.24 1.12
N VAL A 171 3.75 7.05 2.22
CA VAL A 171 4.28 6.43 3.43
C VAL A 171 4.06 4.93 3.39
N ILE A 172 5.14 4.14 3.44
CA ILE A 172 5.06 2.69 3.63
C ILE A 172 4.96 2.37 5.11
N MET A 173 4.02 1.51 5.45
CA MET A 173 3.91 0.82 6.74
C MET A 173 3.44 -0.61 6.47
N HIS A 174 3.23 -1.39 7.52
CA HIS A 174 2.83 -2.79 7.35
C HIS A 174 1.66 -3.13 8.27
N ASP A 175 0.71 -3.95 7.76
CA ASP A 175 -0.38 -4.53 8.53
C ASP A 175 -0.30 -6.06 8.65
N GLY A 176 0.63 -6.67 7.89
CA GLY A 176 0.96 -8.10 7.89
C GLY A 176 2.45 -8.38 8.09
N GLY A 177 2.88 -9.62 7.81
CA GLY A 177 4.29 -10.02 7.84
C GLY A 177 4.96 -10.02 9.22
N GLY A 178 4.20 -10.06 10.33
CA GLY A 178 4.76 -10.14 11.69
C GLY A 178 4.01 -9.34 12.75
N ASN A 179 4.69 -8.95 13.84
CA ASN A 179 4.07 -8.17 14.90
C ASN A 179 4.00 -6.68 14.53
N ARG A 180 2.79 -6.17 14.33
CA ARG A 180 2.50 -4.77 13.93
C ARG A 180 1.80 -3.95 15.02
N ALA A 181 1.91 -4.40 16.29
CA ALA A 181 1.28 -3.68 17.40
C ALA A 181 1.78 -2.23 17.53
N GLN A 182 3.04 -1.97 17.21
CA GLN A 182 3.61 -0.62 17.24
C GLN A 182 3.11 0.26 16.09
N THR A 183 2.89 -0.28 14.90
CA THR A 183 2.26 0.41 13.77
C THR A 183 0.83 0.81 14.13
N VAL A 184 0.05 -0.13 14.68
CA VAL A 184 -1.32 0.15 15.19
C VAL A 184 -1.30 1.29 16.21
N ALA A 185 -0.37 1.24 17.19
CA ALA A 185 -0.28 2.25 18.25
C ALA A 185 0.21 3.62 17.75
N ALA A 186 1.02 3.66 16.68
CA ALA A 186 1.53 4.89 16.08
C ALA A 186 0.48 5.63 15.24
N LEU A 187 -0.42 4.89 14.59
CA LEU A 187 -1.30 5.40 13.55
C LEU A 187 -2.18 6.59 13.97
N PRO A 188 -2.80 6.62 15.18
CA PRO A 188 -3.57 7.79 15.60
C PRO A 188 -2.75 9.08 15.69
N ALA A 189 -1.50 9.00 16.14
CA ALA A 189 -0.60 10.15 16.22
C ALA A 189 -0.15 10.60 14.83
N ILE A 190 0.12 9.66 13.92
CA ILE A 190 0.46 9.94 12.52
C ILE A 190 -0.68 10.71 11.86
N ILE A 191 -1.91 10.21 11.91
CA ILE A 191 -3.08 10.85 11.28
C ILE A 191 -3.30 12.25 11.82
N ARG A 192 -3.25 12.44 13.15
CA ARG A 192 -3.39 13.78 13.76
C ARG A 192 -2.28 14.72 13.31
N GLY A 193 -1.03 14.26 13.30
CA GLY A 193 0.11 15.09 12.93
C GLY A 193 0.09 15.51 11.46
N ILE A 194 -0.27 14.60 10.55
CA ILE A 194 -0.45 14.89 9.12
C ILE A 194 -1.47 16.03 8.95
N ARG A 195 -2.63 15.92 9.59
CA ARG A 195 -3.69 16.93 9.50
C ARG A 195 -3.30 18.25 10.15
N ALA A 196 -2.62 18.21 11.30
CA ALA A 196 -2.12 19.42 11.97
C ALA A 196 -1.07 20.18 11.12
N ALA A 197 -0.31 19.46 10.28
CA ALA A 197 0.59 20.06 9.31
C ALA A 197 -0.12 20.56 8.01
N GLY A 198 -1.44 20.44 7.95
CA GLY A 198 -2.27 20.93 6.84
C GLY A 198 -2.30 19.99 5.64
N TYR A 199 -1.91 18.72 5.79
CA TYR A 199 -1.99 17.74 4.71
C TYR A 199 -3.33 17.02 4.70
N GLN A 200 -3.82 16.74 3.50
CA GLN A 200 -4.93 15.83 3.25
C GLN A 200 -4.41 14.40 3.06
N ILE A 201 -5.07 13.43 3.70
CA ILE A 201 -4.76 12.01 3.47
C ILE A 201 -5.61 11.52 2.31
N VAL A 202 -4.96 10.89 1.33
CA VAL A 202 -5.60 10.43 0.09
C VAL A 202 -5.23 8.97 -0.19
N PRO A 203 -6.08 8.20 -0.87
CA PRO A 203 -5.70 6.87 -1.33
C PRO A 203 -4.78 6.98 -2.55
N VAL A 204 -3.97 5.96 -2.79
CA VAL A 204 -3.24 5.80 -4.04
C VAL A 204 -3.72 4.53 -4.75
N CYS A 205 -3.73 4.53 -6.08
CA CYS A 205 -4.19 3.39 -6.89
C CYS A 205 -5.64 2.95 -6.60
N ALA A 206 -6.50 3.84 -6.14
CA ALA A 206 -7.94 3.58 -6.05
C ALA A 206 -8.50 3.32 -7.46
N GLY A 207 -9.41 2.33 -7.56
CA GLY A 207 -10.08 1.95 -8.81
C GLY A 207 -11.17 2.94 -9.23
#